data_be63a0af274f84a1bf59f61c30bd20c9
#
_entry.id   be63a0af274f84a1bf59f61c30bd20c9
#
_cell.length_a   1.000
_cell.length_b   1.000
_cell.length_c   1.000
_cell.angle_alpha   90.00
_cell.angle_beta   90.00
_cell.angle_gamma   90.00
#
_symmetry.space_group_name_H-M   'P 1'
#
loop_
_entity.id
_entity.type
_entity.pdbx_description
1 polymer ?
#
loop_
_entity_poly.entity_id
_entity_poly.type
_entity_poly.pdbx_seq_one_letter_code
_entity_poly.pdbx_strand_id
1 'polypeptide(L)'
;MVKDALGRSWQLGTIQVDYNLPERFDLTYKGSNNEDLRPVMIHRAPFGSMERFVAILIEHTAGNFPLWLSTIQVEILIVGENFKNYGQKVLNILENHEIRAHLDDRNETVG
;
A
#
# COMPACT_ATOMS: atom_id res chain seq x y z
N MET A 1 10.02 -13.90 7.89
CA MET A 1 11.06 -13.05 8.50
C MET A 1 11.76 -12.28 7.42
N VAL A 2 11.90 -10.96 7.59
CA VAL A 2 12.61 -10.05 6.69
C VAL A 2 13.77 -9.45 7.48
N LYS A 3 14.91 -9.21 6.83
CA LYS A 3 16.05 -8.54 7.45
C LYS A 3 16.06 -7.06 7.05
N ASP A 4 16.30 -6.18 8.01
CA ASP A 4 16.55 -4.77 7.78
C ASP A 4 17.99 -4.50 7.31
N ALA A 5 18.32 -3.24 7.02
CA ALA A 5 19.63 -2.82 6.56
C ALA A 5 20.75 -3.11 7.58
N LEU A 6 20.44 -3.23 8.86
CA LEU A 6 21.35 -3.57 9.95
C LEU A 6 21.43 -5.09 10.20
N GLY A 7 20.74 -5.91 9.40
CA GLY A 7 20.72 -7.37 9.53
C GLY A 7 19.79 -7.91 10.62
N ARG A 8 19.00 -7.07 11.29
CA ARG A 8 18.02 -7.48 12.30
C ARG A 8 16.83 -8.18 11.63
N SER A 9 16.34 -9.25 12.23
CA SER A 9 15.24 -10.02 11.70
C SER A 9 13.89 -9.51 12.23
N TRP A 10 12.95 -9.25 11.31
CA TRP A 10 11.61 -8.79 11.60
C TRP A 10 10.56 -9.78 11.12
N GLN A 11 9.59 -10.07 12.00
CA GLN A 11 8.40 -10.82 11.61
C GLN A 11 7.36 -9.83 11.08
N LEU A 12 7.03 -9.93 9.79
CA LEU A 12 6.01 -9.10 9.14
C LEU A 12 4.69 -9.85 9.01
N GLY A 13 4.71 -11.06 8.47
CA GLY A 13 3.51 -11.83 8.25
C GLY A 13 3.29 -12.93 9.28
N THR A 14 2.02 -13.20 9.60
CA THR A 14 1.59 -14.35 10.41
C THR A 14 0.35 -14.99 9.80
N ILE A 15 0.23 -16.31 10.05
CA ILE A 15 -0.98 -17.07 9.83
C ILE A 15 -1.28 -17.77 11.15
N GLN A 16 -2.50 -17.62 11.65
CA GLN A 16 -2.96 -18.18 12.91
C GLN A 16 -4.24 -18.97 12.68
N VAL A 17 -4.28 -20.20 13.16
CA VAL A 17 -5.46 -21.05 13.15
C VAL A 17 -6.23 -20.82 14.44
N ASP A 18 -7.53 -20.59 14.33
CA ASP A 18 -8.41 -20.28 15.44
C ASP A 18 -9.61 -21.23 15.44
N TYR A 19 -9.72 -21.98 16.51
CA TYR A 19 -10.86 -22.86 16.78
C TYR A 19 -11.86 -22.24 17.75
N ASN A 20 -11.45 -21.21 18.52
CA ASN A 20 -12.26 -20.63 19.59
C ASN A 20 -13.35 -19.69 19.08
N LEU A 21 -13.01 -18.79 18.15
CA LEU A 21 -14.00 -17.84 17.63
C LEU A 21 -15.15 -18.53 16.89
N PRO A 22 -14.92 -19.55 16.04
CA PRO A 22 -16.02 -20.30 15.44
C PRO A 22 -16.95 -20.94 16.47
N GLU A 23 -16.42 -21.43 17.59
CA GLU A 23 -17.21 -21.97 18.67
C GLU A 23 -17.99 -20.88 19.41
N ARG A 24 -17.33 -19.78 19.80
CA ARG A 24 -17.94 -18.67 20.55
C ARG A 24 -19.04 -17.95 19.79
N PHE A 25 -18.92 -17.85 18.46
CA PHE A 25 -19.91 -17.24 17.59
C PHE A 25 -20.92 -18.25 17.02
N ASP A 26 -20.84 -19.51 17.43
CA ASP A 26 -21.67 -20.60 16.93
C ASP A 26 -21.76 -20.66 15.39
N LEU A 27 -20.62 -20.51 14.75
CA LEU A 27 -20.53 -20.54 13.29
C LEU A 27 -20.65 -21.96 12.78
N THR A 28 -21.51 -22.18 11.79
CA THR A 28 -21.65 -23.45 11.09
C THR A 28 -21.66 -23.29 9.59
N TYR A 29 -21.33 -24.36 8.86
CA TYR A 29 -21.49 -24.45 7.41
C TYR A 29 -22.06 -25.83 7.06
N LYS A 30 -22.71 -25.94 5.91
CA LYS A 30 -23.23 -27.21 5.40
C LYS A 30 -22.13 -28.03 4.76
N GLY A 31 -21.86 -29.19 5.32
CA GLY A 31 -20.97 -30.19 4.74
C GLY A 31 -21.56 -30.89 3.52
N SER A 32 -20.78 -31.73 2.87
CA SER A 32 -21.17 -32.46 1.65
C SER A 32 -22.35 -33.44 1.90
N ASN A 33 -22.52 -33.87 3.13
CA ASN A 33 -23.61 -34.73 3.60
C ASN A 33 -24.82 -33.92 4.15
N ASN A 34 -24.85 -32.61 3.95
CA ASN A 34 -25.87 -31.67 4.44
C ASN A 34 -25.94 -31.54 5.99
N GLU A 35 -24.94 -32.01 6.70
CA GLU A 35 -24.82 -31.80 8.16
C GLU A 35 -24.20 -30.42 8.44
N ASP A 36 -24.53 -29.86 9.61
CA ASP A 36 -23.92 -28.65 10.11
C ASP A 36 -22.55 -28.97 10.72
N LEU A 37 -21.51 -28.41 10.13
CA LEU A 37 -20.13 -28.55 10.57
C LEU A 37 -19.59 -27.22 11.08
N ARG A 38 -18.71 -27.28 12.08
CA ARG A 38 -18.03 -26.09 12.60
C ARG A 38 -16.83 -25.76 11.74
N PRO A 39 -16.71 -24.50 11.23
CA PRO A 39 -15.54 -24.10 10.48
C PRO A 39 -14.31 -23.91 11.35
N VAL A 40 -13.15 -23.90 10.72
CA VAL A 40 -11.91 -23.42 11.33
C VAL A 40 -11.64 -22.04 10.76
N MET A 41 -11.32 -21.08 11.63
CA MET A 41 -10.97 -19.73 11.21
C MET A 41 -9.47 -19.60 11.04
N ILE A 42 -9.06 -18.95 9.95
CA ILE A 42 -7.65 -18.67 9.68
C ILE A 42 -7.47 -17.15 9.62
N HIS A 43 -6.74 -16.62 10.59
CA HIS A 43 -6.34 -15.23 10.61
C HIS A 43 -5.04 -15.06 9.83
N ARG A 44 -5.03 -14.12 8.90
CA ARG A 44 -3.84 -13.80 8.12
C ARG A 44 -3.52 -12.32 8.25
N ALA A 45 -2.34 -12.02 8.80
CA ALA A 45 -1.78 -10.68 8.85
C ALA A 45 -0.56 -10.61 7.91
N PRO A 46 -0.69 -10.13 6.67
CA PRO A 46 0.41 -10.15 5.70
C PRO A 46 1.58 -9.22 6.10
N PHE A 47 1.29 -8.12 6.77
CA PHE A 47 2.29 -7.09 7.09
C PHE A 47 2.60 -6.98 8.59
N GLY A 48 1.83 -7.62 9.45
CA GLY A 48 1.90 -7.45 10.90
C GLY A 48 1.45 -6.05 11.30
N SER A 49 2.40 -5.16 11.68
CA SER A 49 2.15 -3.73 11.84
C SER A 49 2.47 -3.00 10.54
N MET A 50 1.56 -2.15 10.07
CA MET A 50 1.74 -1.36 8.86
C MET A 50 2.91 -0.38 9.02
N GLU A 51 3.04 0.24 10.20
CA GLU A 51 4.11 1.19 10.51
C GLU A 51 5.49 0.52 10.42
N ARG A 52 5.60 -0.69 10.97
CA ARG A 52 6.83 -1.48 10.90
C ARG A 52 7.15 -1.87 9.47
N PHE A 53 6.16 -2.30 8.70
CA PHE A 53 6.33 -2.66 7.31
C PHE A 53 6.83 -1.46 6.49
N VAL A 54 6.19 -0.30 6.64
CA VAL A 54 6.57 0.94 5.93
C VAL A 54 7.98 1.37 6.33
N ALA A 55 8.33 1.32 7.62
CA ALA A 55 9.68 1.66 8.08
C ALA A 55 10.76 0.79 7.44
N ILE A 56 10.54 -0.54 7.41
CA ILE A 56 11.48 -1.48 6.78
C ILE A 56 11.57 -1.23 5.26
N LEU A 57 10.45 -0.89 4.63
CA LEU A 57 10.40 -0.60 3.20
C LEU A 57 11.19 0.67 2.84
N ILE A 58 11.03 1.75 3.63
CA ILE A 58 11.81 2.99 3.48
C ILE A 58 13.29 2.71 3.65
N GLU A 59 13.66 1.95 4.69
CA GLU A 59 15.04 1.59 4.96
C GLU A 59 15.63 0.73 3.83
N HIS A 60 14.88 -0.24 3.32
CA HIS A 60 15.30 -1.14 2.25
C HIS A 60 15.56 -0.41 0.93
N THR A 61 14.74 0.60 0.62
CA THR A 61 14.87 1.40 -0.61
C THR A 61 15.74 2.63 -0.44
N ALA A 62 16.21 2.90 0.78
CA ALA A 62 16.88 4.15 1.16
C ALA A 62 16.05 5.40 0.78
N GLY A 63 14.71 5.28 0.86
CA GLY A 63 13.76 6.31 0.46
C GLY A 63 13.50 6.41 -1.05
N ASN A 64 14.26 5.72 -1.88
CA ASN A 64 14.09 5.72 -3.33
C ASN A 64 13.09 4.62 -3.74
N PHE A 65 11.81 4.95 -3.64
CA PHE A 65 10.76 4.01 -4.02
C PHE A 65 10.73 3.76 -5.54
N PRO A 66 10.42 2.54 -5.99
CA PRO A 66 10.09 2.32 -7.39
C PRO A 66 8.89 3.17 -7.80
N LEU A 67 8.80 3.55 -9.06
CA LEU A 67 7.79 4.50 -9.57
C LEU A 67 6.36 4.11 -9.20
N TRP A 68 6.02 2.82 -9.27
CA TRP A 68 4.68 2.33 -8.94
C TRP A 68 4.30 2.52 -7.45
N LEU A 69 5.29 2.64 -6.57
CA LEU A 69 5.11 2.83 -5.13
C LEU A 69 5.30 4.29 -4.69
N SER A 70 5.84 5.15 -5.55
CA SER A 70 6.05 6.57 -5.26
C SER A 70 4.73 7.28 -4.99
N THR A 71 4.70 8.16 -3.98
CA THR A 71 3.52 8.95 -3.63
C THR A 71 3.12 9.87 -4.78
N ILE A 72 4.12 10.53 -5.38
CA ILE A 72 4.01 11.34 -6.60
C ILE A 72 4.86 10.63 -7.64
N GLN A 73 4.27 10.30 -8.80
CA GLN A 73 4.94 9.61 -9.89
C GLN A 73 5.44 10.57 -10.95
N VAL A 74 4.74 11.68 -11.11
CA VAL A 74 5.07 12.74 -12.07
C VAL A 74 4.90 14.10 -11.41
N GLU A 75 5.95 14.92 -11.47
CA GLU A 75 5.89 16.32 -11.08
C GLU A 75 5.85 17.16 -12.35
N ILE A 76 4.85 18.05 -12.47
CA ILE A 76 4.69 18.97 -13.60
C ILE A 76 5.11 20.35 -13.14
N LEU A 77 6.21 20.86 -13.66
CA LEU A 77 6.72 22.19 -13.35
C LEU A 77 6.31 23.18 -14.42
N ILE A 78 5.73 24.30 -14.02
CA ILE A 78 5.33 25.39 -14.94
C ILE A 78 6.48 26.37 -15.05
N VAL A 79 7.02 26.53 -16.26
CA VAL A 79 8.14 27.46 -16.53
C VAL A 79 7.66 28.91 -16.67
N GLY A 80 6.35 29.17 -16.76
CA GLY A 80 5.76 30.49 -16.85
C GLY A 80 4.23 30.46 -16.85
N GLU A 81 3.62 31.53 -16.40
CA GLU A 81 2.18 31.71 -16.25
C GLU A 81 1.35 31.32 -17.50
N ASN A 82 1.90 31.59 -18.68
CA ASN A 82 1.24 31.26 -19.96
C ASN A 82 1.01 29.76 -20.17
N PHE A 83 1.75 28.91 -19.47
CA PHE A 83 1.67 27.46 -19.59
C PHE A 83 0.77 26.80 -18.55
N LYS A 84 0.21 27.54 -17.62
CA LYS A 84 -0.64 27.01 -16.54
C LYS A 84 -1.81 26.18 -17.07
N ASN A 85 -2.52 26.68 -18.07
CA ASN A 85 -3.62 25.97 -18.69
C ASN A 85 -3.21 24.67 -19.39
N TYR A 86 -2.00 24.65 -19.95
CA TYR A 86 -1.44 23.45 -20.57
C TYR A 86 -1.03 22.42 -19.48
N GLY A 87 -0.36 22.89 -18.44
CA GLY A 87 -0.01 22.04 -17.28
C GLY A 87 -1.22 21.36 -16.67
N GLN A 88 -2.32 22.09 -16.50
CA GLN A 88 -3.59 21.53 -15.99
C GLN A 88 -4.17 20.45 -16.93
N LYS A 89 -4.07 20.63 -18.25
CA LYS A 89 -4.50 19.60 -19.21
C LYS A 89 -3.66 18.35 -19.09
N VAL A 90 -2.34 18.49 -18.92
CA VAL A 90 -1.42 17.35 -18.74
C VAL A 90 -1.75 16.63 -17.44
N LEU A 91 -1.95 17.36 -16.34
CA LEU A 91 -2.37 16.78 -15.04
C LEU A 91 -3.63 15.92 -15.19
N ASN A 92 -4.69 16.49 -15.79
CA ASN A 92 -5.95 15.77 -15.98
C ASN A 92 -5.79 14.50 -16.83
N ILE A 93 -4.91 14.51 -17.84
CA ILE A 93 -4.62 13.32 -18.64
C ILE A 93 -3.95 12.25 -17.79
N LEU A 94 -2.95 12.62 -16.97
CA LEU A 94 -2.23 11.69 -16.11
C LEU A 94 -3.16 11.09 -15.05
N GLU A 95 -3.98 11.90 -14.39
CA GLU A 95 -4.96 11.44 -13.40
C GLU A 95 -6.01 10.50 -14.00
N ASN A 96 -6.48 10.77 -15.23
CA ASN A 96 -7.40 9.87 -15.94
C ASN A 96 -6.77 8.50 -16.27
N HIS A 97 -5.44 8.41 -16.27
CA HIS A 97 -4.69 7.17 -16.42
C HIS A 97 -4.22 6.59 -15.07
N GLU A 98 -4.81 7.05 -13.96
CA GLU A 98 -4.48 6.60 -12.59
C GLU A 98 -3.01 6.86 -12.20
N ILE A 99 -2.36 7.84 -12.84
CA ILE A 99 -1.00 8.26 -12.51
C ILE A 99 -1.08 9.37 -11.45
N ARG A 100 -0.40 9.16 -10.32
CA ARG A 100 -0.32 10.15 -9.24
C ARG A 100 0.62 11.27 -9.66
N ALA A 101 0.04 12.36 -10.15
CA ALA A 101 0.75 13.52 -10.61
C ALA A 101 0.49 14.73 -9.70
N HIS A 102 1.43 15.65 -9.66
CA HIS A 102 1.30 16.92 -8.98
C HIS A 102 1.70 18.06 -9.91
N LEU A 103 0.95 19.16 -9.87
CA LEU A 103 1.23 20.37 -10.64
C LEU A 103 1.81 21.43 -9.72
N ASP A 104 3.09 21.75 -9.89
CA ASP A 104 3.73 22.87 -9.20
C ASP A 104 3.53 24.15 -10.01
N ASP A 105 2.60 24.97 -9.53
CA ASP A 105 2.25 26.27 -10.15
C ASP A 105 2.83 27.47 -9.39
N ARG A 106 3.78 27.24 -8.50
CA ARG A 106 4.48 28.30 -7.78
C ARG A 106 5.31 29.15 -8.74
N ASN A 107 5.31 30.46 -8.49
CA ASN A 107 6.13 31.39 -9.27
C ASN A 107 7.56 31.43 -8.71
N GLU A 108 8.30 30.36 -8.93
CA GLU A 108 9.70 30.21 -8.48
C GLU A 108 10.58 29.84 -9.67
N THR A 109 11.88 30.16 -9.56
CA THR A 109 12.85 29.74 -10.57
C THR A 109 13.09 28.23 -10.44
N VAL A 110 13.05 27.53 -11.58
CA VAL A 110 13.49 26.14 -11.65
C VAL A 110 15.00 26.14 -11.48
N GLY A 111 15.45 25.73 -10.27
CA GLY A 111 16.86 25.65 -9.90
C GLY A 111 17.47 24.29 -10.16
#